data_d3b7bba68f7908ebe7294dc711b75454
#
_entry.id   d3b7bba68f7908ebe7294dc711b75454
#
_cell.length_a   1.000
_cell.length_b   1.000
_cell.length_c   1.000
_cell.angle_alpha   90.00
_cell.angle_beta   90.00
_cell.angle_gamma   90.00
#
_symmetry.space_group_name_H-M   'P 1'
#
loop_
_entity.id
_entity.type
_entity.pdbx_description
1 polymer ?
#
loop_
_entity_poly.entity_id
_entity_poly.type
_entity_poly.pdbx_seq_one_letter_code
_entity_poly.pdbx_strand_id
1 'polypeptide(L)'
;MRVLHVYRTYYPDPPGGLQEAIRQICLAVKPHGIHSTIFTLSPAPEPATISYPEADVVRLRSWVAPASCDIGGLKAFTTFRRLASMADMVHYFFPWPFADLLHQTLPSHTPAVMTYISDIVRQKCLGRMYTPLMHRTLSQMRAIAASSPAYARTSPILTQARIHPKVQIIPLGIAEPDQVRNAADI
;
A
#
# COMPACT_ATOMS: atom_id res chain seq x y z
N MET A 1 11.03 -12.31 8.73
CA MET A 1 9.82 -11.48 8.94
C MET A 1 9.00 -11.49 7.66
N ARG A 2 7.66 -11.61 7.77
CA ARG A 2 6.72 -11.61 6.64
C ARG A 2 5.91 -10.33 6.64
N VAL A 3 5.92 -9.59 5.55
CA VAL A 3 5.18 -8.32 5.40
C VAL A 3 4.15 -8.46 4.29
N LEU A 4 2.89 -8.13 4.59
CA LEU A 4 1.82 -8.03 3.61
C LEU A 4 1.68 -6.57 3.18
N HIS A 5 2.09 -6.26 1.96
CA HIS A 5 1.87 -4.97 1.33
C HIS A 5 0.50 -4.92 0.68
N VAL A 6 -0.26 -3.85 0.89
CA VAL A 6 -1.64 -3.73 0.43
C VAL A 6 -1.78 -2.46 -0.40
N TYR A 7 -1.96 -2.64 -1.71
CA TYR A 7 -2.19 -1.54 -2.64
C TYR A 7 -3.12 -1.95 -3.78
N ARG A 8 -3.79 -0.97 -4.38
CA ARG A 8 -4.89 -1.17 -5.34
C ARG A 8 -4.49 -1.94 -6.60
N THR A 9 -3.31 -1.68 -7.17
CA THR A 9 -2.78 -2.28 -8.39
C THR A 9 -1.29 -2.56 -8.27
N TYR A 10 -0.81 -3.59 -8.94
CA TYR A 10 0.62 -3.93 -9.03
C TYR A 10 0.90 -4.61 -10.37
N TYR A 11 2.19 -4.81 -10.70
CA TYR A 11 2.58 -5.51 -11.91
C TYR A 11 1.89 -6.88 -12.05
N PRO A 12 1.53 -7.32 -13.28
CA PRO A 12 1.83 -6.73 -14.59
C PRO A 12 0.80 -5.69 -15.06
N ASP A 13 -0.16 -5.28 -14.20
CA ASP A 13 -1.10 -4.21 -14.56
C ASP A 13 -0.34 -2.90 -14.83
N PRO A 14 -0.93 -1.92 -15.55
CA PRO A 14 -0.24 -0.72 -15.96
C PRO A 14 0.54 -0.07 -14.81
N PRO A 15 1.85 0.17 -14.99
CA PRO A 15 2.70 0.68 -13.93
C PRO A 15 2.42 2.16 -13.63
N GLY A 16 2.71 2.55 -12.39
CA GLY A 16 2.72 3.93 -11.94
C GLY A 16 3.84 4.12 -10.91
N GLY A 17 4.11 5.36 -10.56
CA GLY A 17 5.21 5.67 -9.64
C GLY A 17 5.13 4.97 -8.28
N LEU A 18 3.90 4.70 -7.79
CA LEU A 18 3.74 4.03 -6.49
C LEU A 18 3.97 2.53 -6.57
N GLN A 19 3.60 1.87 -7.66
CA GLN A 19 3.92 0.45 -7.89
C GLN A 19 5.44 0.25 -7.92
N GLU A 20 6.18 1.15 -8.59
CA GLU A 20 7.63 1.11 -8.59
C GLU A 20 8.21 1.40 -7.19
N ALA A 21 7.66 2.35 -6.44
CA ALA A 21 8.09 2.59 -5.06
C ALA A 21 7.88 1.36 -4.16
N ILE A 22 6.75 0.66 -4.30
CA ILE A 22 6.48 -0.60 -3.58
C ILE A 22 7.53 -1.65 -3.97
N ARG A 23 7.81 -1.79 -5.26
CA ARG A 23 8.82 -2.71 -5.78
C ARG A 23 10.20 -2.42 -5.17
N GLN A 24 10.62 -1.16 -5.15
CA GLN A 24 11.89 -0.74 -4.55
C GLN A 24 11.94 -1.01 -3.05
N ILE A 25 10.85 -0.79 -2.31
CA ILE A 25 10.75 -1.15 -0.90
C ILE A 25 10.97 -2.66 -0.73
N CYS A 26 10.27 -3.50 -1.51
CA CYS A 26 10.38 -4.96 -1.41
C CYS A 26 11.82 -5.44 -1.73
N LEU A 27 12.45 -4.87 -2.76
CA LEU A 27 13.86 -5.15 -3.10
C LEU A 27 14.80 -4.75 -1.96
N ALA A 28 14.62 -3.56 -1.40
CA ALA A 28 15.50 -3.03 -0.34
C ALA A 28 15.41 -3.83 0.97
N VAL A 29 14.24 -4.36 1.32
CA VAL A 29 14.06 -5.11 2.57
C VAL A 29 14.42 -6.60 2.45
N LYS A 30 14.46 -7.14 1.24
CA LYS A 30 14.76 -8.57 0.99
C LYS A 30 16.10 -9.04 1.55
N PRO A 31 17.23 -8.30 1.38
CA PRO A 31 18.52 -8.67 1.96
C PRO A 31 18.51 -8.74 3.49
N HIS A 32 17.53 -8.10 4.14
CA HIS A 32 17.35 -8.13 5.58
C HIS A 32 16.48 -9.28 6.09
N GLY A 33 16.23 -10.30 5.24
CA GLY A 33 15.42 -11.47 5.59
C GLY A 33 13.91 -11.17 5.71
N ILE A 34 13.45 -10.12 5.04
CA ILE A 34 12.02 -9.77 4.99
C ILE A 34 11.42 -10.36 3.72
N HIS A 35 10.38 -11.18 3.90
CA HIS A 35 9.60 -11.76 2.81
C HIS A 35 8.35 -10.92 2.56
N SER A 36 8.25 -10.37 1.36
CA SER A 36 7.14 -9.51 0.95
C SER A 36 6.09 -10.30 0.20
N THR A 37 4.82 -10.11 0.58
CA THR A 37 3.65 -10.52 -0.21
C THR A 37 2.86 -9.28 -0.54
N ILE A 38 2.44 -9.12 -1.79
CA ILE A 38 1.65 -7.97 -2.23
C ILE A 38 0.22 -8.44 -2.51
N PHE A 39 -0.74 -7.88 -1.78
CA PHE A 39 -2.16 -8.02 -2.05
C PHE A 39 -2.62 -6.87 -2.95
N THR A 40 -3.22 -7.21 -4.08
CA THR A 40 -3.67 -6.22 -5.06
C THR A 40 -4.95 -6.65 -5.77
N LEU A 41 -5.63 -5.69 -6.39
CA LEU A 41 -6.74 -5.97 -7.31
C LEU A 41 -6.27 -5.79 -8.76
N SER A 42 -6.97 -6.47 -9.68
CA SER A 42 -6.69 -6.43 -11.11
C SER A 42 -8.00 -6.59 -11.90
N PRO A 43 -8.18 -5.90 -13.02
CA PRO A 43 -9.28 -6.17 -13.93
C PRO A 43 -9.16 -7.54 -14.61
N ALA A 44 -7.91 -8.06 -14.74
CA ALA A 44 -7.60 -9.36 -15.32
C ALA A 44 -6.64 -10.14 -14.41
N PRO A 45 -7.13 -10.76 -13.31
CA PRO A 45 -6.29 -11.36 -12.27
C PRO A 45 -5.72 -12.75 -12.63
N GLU A 46 -5.54 -13.04 -13.88
CA GLU A 46 -4.93 -14.29 -14.35
C GLU A 46 -3.45 -14.05 -14.76
N PRO A 47 -2.51 -14.83 -14.22
CA PRO A 47 -2.67 -15.76 -13.09
C PRO A 47 -2.96 -15.02 -11.77
N ALA A 48 -3.67 -15.71 -10.86
CA ALA A 48 -4.07 -15.11 -9.57
C ALA A 48 -2.90 -14.91 -8.59
N THR A 49 -1.79 -15.59 -8.81
CA THR A 49 -0.55 -15.41 -8.03
C THR A 49 0.62 -15.39 -8.98
N ILE A 50 1.51 -14.43 -8.78
CA ILE A 50 2.75 -14.29 -9.56
C ILE A 50 3.90 -14.11 -8.56
N SER A 51 4.96 -14.91 -8.73
CA SER A 51 6.19 -14.73 -7.95
C SER A 51 7.18 -13.89 -8.74
N TYR A 52 7.52 -12.72 -8.20
CA TYR A 52 8.59 -11.85 -8.68
C TYR A 52 9.83 -11.99 -7.81
N PRO A 53 11.00 -11.56 -8.27
CA PRO A 53 12.21 -11.58 -7.47
C PRO A 53 12.08 -10.86 -6.12
N GLU A 54 11.26 -9.81 -6.06
CA GLU A 54 11.05 -8.96 -4.88
C GLU A 54 9.90 -9.40 -3.96
N ALA A 55 8.87 -10.06 -4.50
CA ALA A 55 7.67 -10.40 -3.74
C ALA A 55 6.77 -11.43 -4.43
N ASP A 56 5.94 -12.11 -3.65
CA ASP A 56 4.80 -12.86 -4.17
C ASP A 56 3.58 -11.95 -4.28
N VAL A 57 2.99 -11.86 -5.46
CA VAL A 57 1.86 -10.98 -5.75
C VAL A 57 0.58 -11.80 -5.83
N VAL A 58 -0.39 -11.51 -4.95
CA VAL A 58 -1.73 -12.12 -4.95
C VAL A 58 -2.71 -11.13 -5.54
N ARG A 59 -3.27 -11.48 -6.70
CA ARG A 59 -4.14 -10.65 -7.51
C ARG A 59 -5.58 -11.13 -7.41
N LEU A 60 -6.50 -10.23 -7.13
CA LEU A 60 -7.92 -10.52 -7.06
C LEU A 60 -8.70 -9.62 -8.02
N ARG A 61 -9.88 -10.06 -8.42
CA ARG A 61 -10.68 -9.33 -9.40
C ARG A 61 -11.13 -7.98 -8.84
N SER A 62 -10.78 -6.91 -9.55
CA SER A 62 -11.41 -5.61 -9.42
C SER A 62 -12.78 -5.66 -10.13
N TRP A 63 -13.86 -5.39 -9.40
CA TRP A 63 -15.21 -5.43 -9.95
C TRP A 63 -15.59 -4.10 -10.60
N VAL A 64 -15.19 -3.02 -9.94
CA VAL A 64 -15.43 -1.65 -10.38
C VAL A 64 -14.28 -0.77 -9.87
N ALA A 65 -13.97 0.29 -10.60
CA ALA A 65 -12.91 1.23 -10.23
C ALA A 65 -13.39 2.70 -10.34
N PRO A 66 -14.40 3.10 -9.52
CA PRO A 66 -14.88 4.48 -9.54
C PRO A 66 -13.75 5.43 -9.12
N ALA A 67 -13.52 6.47 -9.93
CA ALA A 67 -12.48 7.49 -9.67
C ALA A 67 -11.09 6.88 -9.36
N SER A 68 -10.72 5.80 -10.07
CA SER A 68 -9.48 5.03 -9.87
C SER A 68 -9.36 4.37 -8.49
N CYS A 69 -10.49 4.10 -7.84
CA CYS A 69 -10.56 3.33 -6.61
C CYS A 69 -11.06 1.91 -6.92
N ASP A 70 -10.13 0.97 -7.03
CA ASP A 70 -10.47 -0.44 -7.28
C ASP A 70 -11.20 -1.03 -6.08
N ILE A 71 -12.34 -1.69 -6.33
CA ILE A 71 -13.18 -2.34 -5.33
C ILE A 71 -13.27 -3.83 -5.65
N GLY A 72 -12.91 -4.68 -4.69
CA GLY A 72 -13.02 -6.13 -4.80
C GLY A 72 -14.29 -6.67 -4.12
N GLY A 73 -14.66 -7.92 -4.47
CA GLY A 73 -15.77 -8.63 -3.85
C GLY A 73 -15.40 -9.31 -2.52
N LEU A 74 -16.31 -10.14 -1.99
CA LEU A 74 -16.14 -10.87 -0.72
C LEU A 74 -14.85 -11.72 -0.67
N LYS A 75 -14.43 -12.29 -1.81
CA LYS A 75 -13.17 -13.04 -1.91
C LYS A 75 -11.95 -12.18 -1.54
N ALA A 76 -12.00 -10.87 -1.78
CA ALA A 76 -10.92 -9.97 -1.39
C ALA A 76 -10.77 -9.89 0.14
N PHE A 77 -11.88 -9.81 0.89
CA PHE A 77 -11.86 -9.79 2.36
C PHE A 77 -11.35 -11.10 2.94
N THR A 78 -11.83 -12.24 2.47
CA THR A 78 -11.41 -13.56 2.97
C THR A 78 -9.94 -13.84 2.66
N THR A 79 -9.48 -13.49 1.46
CA THR A 79 -8.07 -13.65 1.07
C THR A 79 -7.17 -12.69 1.86
N PHE A 80 -7.56 -11.41 2.00
CA PHE A 80 -6.83 -10.44 2.80
C PHE A 80 -6.67 -10.94 4.25
N ARG A 81 -7.75 -11.37 4.92
CA ARG A 81 -7.70 -11.89 6.28
C ARG A 81 -6.76 -13.07 6.42
N ARG A 82 -6.81 -14.02 5.48
CA ARG A 82 -5.92 -15.19 5.46
C ARG A 82 -4.46 -14.76 5.31
N LEU A 83 -4.13 -13.86 4.39
CA LEU A 83 -2.77 -13.37 4.21
C LEU A 83 -2.29 -12.56 5.42
N ALA A 84 -3.15 -11.69 5.96
CA ALA A 84 -2.83 -10.88 7.13
C ALA A 84 -2.60 -11.71 8.39
N SER A 85 -3.32 -12.83 8.58
CA SER A 85 -3.10 -13.74 9.71
C SER A 85 -1.77 -14.50 9.64
N MET A 86 -1.18 -14.63 8.45
CA MET A 86 0.13 -15.25 8.22
C MET A 86 1.28 -14.23 8.20
N ALA A 87 0.98 -12.95 8.16
CA ALA A 87 1.97 -11.88 8.14
C ALA A 87 2.32 -11.42 9.55
N ASP A 88 3.57 -11.01 9.73
CA ASP A 88 4.03 -10.40 10.98
C ASP A 88 3.66 -8.91 11.04
N MET A 89 3.35 -8.29 9.88
CA MET A 89 2.94 -6.89 9.74
C MET A 89 2.17 -6.68 8.43
N VAL A 90 1.20 -5.75 8.44
CA VAL A 90 0.53 -5.27 7.22
C VAL A 90 0.97 -3.84 6.94
N HIS A 91 1.38 -3.58 5.70
CA HIS A 91 1.81 -2.28 5.21
C HIS A 91 0.86 -1.77 4.13
N TYR A 92 0.14 -0.68 4.45
CA TYR A 92 -0.79 -0.04 3.53
C TYR A 92 -0.14 1.12 2.79
N PHE A 93 -0.63 1.38 1.57
CA PHE A 93 -0.27 2.57 0.78
C PHE A 93 -1.52 3.40 0.54
N PHE A 94 -1.54 4.58 1.14
CA PHE A 94 -2.68 5.50 1.07
C PHE A 94 -2.50 6.52 -0.08
N PRO A 95 -3.55 6.87 -0.83
CA PRO A 95 -4.97 6.59 -0.57
C PRO A 95 -5.50 5.37 -1.34
N TRP A 96 -6.23 4.53 -0.65
CA TRP A 96 -7.07 3.51 -1.25
C TRP A 96 -8.23 3.17 -0.30
N PRO A 97 -9.44 3.77 -0.47
CA PRO A 97 -10.57 3.59 0.43
C PRO A 97 -11.01 2.14 0.65
N PHE A 98 -10.84 1.27 -0.34
CA PHE A 98 -11.14 -0.15 -0.17
C PHE A 98 -10.17 -0.85 0.80
N ALA A 99 -8.90 -0.41 0.86
CA ALA A 99 -7.95 -0.92 1.85
C ALA A 99 -8.38 -0.57 3.28
N ASP A 100 -9.02 0.59 3.49
CA ASP A 100 -9.56 0.94 4.80
C ASP A 100 -10.71 0.02 5.23
N LEU A 101 -11.54 -0.43 4.28
CA LEU A 101 -12.55 -1.46 4.55
C LEU A 101 -11.92 -2.81 4.87
N LEU A 102 -10.89 -3.21 4.12
CA LEU A 102 -10.12 -4.43 4.41
C LEU A 102 -9.52 -4.37 5.81
N HIS A 103 -8.96 -3.22 6.20
CA HIS A 103 -8.36 -3.00 7.51
C HIS A 103 -9.33 -3.26 8.67
N GLN A 104 -10.64 -2.96 8.51
CA GLN A 104 -11.64 -3.26 9.56
C GLN A 104 -11.78 -4.77 9.83
N THR A 105 -11.26 -5.61 8.95
CA THR A 105 -11.25 -7.08 9.10
C THR A 105 -9.89 -7.63 9.50
N LEU A 106 -8.89 -6.76 9.75
CA LEU A 106 -7.54 -7.14 10.17
C LEU A 106 -7.59 -7.88 11.51
N PRO A 107 -6.89 -9.02 11.66
CA PRO A 107 -6.73 -9.66 12.95
C PRO A 107 -6.09 -8.71 13.98
N SER A 108 -6.64 -8.66 15.19
CA SER A 108 -6.24 -7.70 16.23
C SER A 108 -4.77 -7.81 16.68
N HIS A 109 -4.16 -8.97 16.49
CA HIS A 109 -2.75 -9.21 16.83
C HIS A 109 -1.76 -8.79 15.75
N THR A 110 -2.23 -8.47 14.54
CA THR A 110 -1.36 -8.11 13.42
C THR A 110 -1.14 -6.60 13.38
N PRO A 111 0.09 -6.10 13.63
CA PRO A 111 0.38 -4.68 13.56
C PRO A 111 0.25 -4.15 12.13
N ALA A 112 -0.17 -2.89 12.01
CA ALA A 112 -0.33 -2.22 10.74
C ALA A 112 0.46 -0.92 10.68
N VAL A 113 1.08 -0.65 9.55
CA VAL A 113 1.75 0.61 9.22
C VAL A 113 1.22 1.13 7.87
N MET A 114 1.40 2.42 7.62
CA MET A 114 0.91 3.05 6.39
C MET A 114 1.94 4.00 5.80
N THR A 115 2.17 3.91 4.50
CA THR A 115 2.83 4.98 3.73
C THR A 115 1.77 5.92 3.19
N TYR A 116 1.79 7.17 3.66
CA TYR A 116 0.83 8.21 3.32
C TYR A 116 1.39 9.08 2.18
N ILE A 117 0.83 8.94 0.97
CA ILE A 117 1.38 9.52 -0.25
C ILE A 117 0.75 10.88 -0.57
N SER A 118 -0.57 10.99 -0.43
CA SER A 118 -1.30 12.20 -0.77
C SER A 118 -2.62 12.31 -0.03
N ASP A 119 -3.07 13.55 0.19
CA ASP A 119 -4.41 13.83 0.69
C ASP A 119 -5.47 13.59 -0.40
N ILE A 120 -6.67 13.19 -0.01
CA ILE A 120 -7.80 13.04 -0.92
C ILE A 120 -8.46 14.42 -1.13
N VAL A 121 -8.06 15.12 -2.19
CA VAL A 121 -8.46 16.52 -2.44
C VAL A 121 -9.73 16.65 -3.29
N ARG A 122 -10.04 15.67 -4.14
CA ARG A 122 -10.99 15.85 -5.26
C ARG A 122 -12.44 15.43 -5.02
N GLN A 123 -12.80 14.81 -3.90
CA GLN A 123 -14.16 14.25 -3.71
C GLN A 123 -14.83 14.81 -2.47
N LYS A 124 -15.33 16.07 -2.55
CA LYS A 124 -15.94 16.76 -1.40
C LYS A 124 -17.16 16.04 -0.80
N CYS A 125 -18.02 15.42 -1.60
CA CYS A 125 -19.20 14.69 -1.10
C CYS A 125 -18.88 13.27 -0.61
N LEU A 126 -18.16 12.47 -1.41
CA LEU A 126 -17.77 11.10 -1.03
C LEU A 126 -16.74 11.12 0.10
N GLY A 127 -15.87 12.14 0.13
CA GLY A 127 -14.87 12.35 1.16
C GLY A 127 -15.51 12.51 2.56
N ARG A 128 -16.64 13.19 2.67
CA ARG A 128 -17.29 13.42 3.96
C ARG A 128 -17.84 12.13 4.59
N MET A 129 -18.36 11.21 3.80
CA MET A 129 -18.80 9.88 4.26
C MET A 129 -17.61 8.95 4.56
N TYR A 130 -16.53 9.07 3.80
CA TYR A 130 -15.34 8.26 3.97
C TYR A 130 -14.44 8.72 5.12
N THR A 131 -14.45 10.01 5.46
CA THR A 131 -13.59 10.61 6.49
C THR A 131 -13.60 9.85 7.84
N PRO A 132 -14.73 9.40 8.41
CA PRO A 132 -14.73 8.67 9.67
C PRO A 132 -13.98 7.32 9.57
N LEU A 133 -14.15 6.60 8.46
CA LEU A 133 -13.44 5.34 8.21
C LEU A 133 -11.95 5.55 8.09
N MET A 134 -11.53 6.53 7.30
CA MET A 134 -10.13 6.93 7.13
C MET A 134 -9.48 7.27 8.48
N HIS A 135 -10.12 8.12 9.28
CA HIS A 135 -9.60 8.49 10.60
C HIS A 135 -9.50 7.30 11.54
N ARG A 136 -10.47 6.39 11.50
CA ARG A 136 -10.43 5.15 12.28
C ARG A 136 -9.23 4.31 11.86
N THR A 137 -9.04 4.08 10.56
CA THR A 137 -7.87 3.33 10.03
C THR A 137 -6.55 3.98 10.46
N LEU A 138 -6.39 5.29 10.23
CA LEU A 138 -5.17 6.02 10.61
C LEU A 138 -4.89 5.95 12.12
N SER A 139 -5.95 6.03 12.95
CA SER A 139 -5.79 5.93 14.41
C SER A 139 -5.33 4.54 14.88
N GLN A 140 -5.56 3.50 14.09
CA GLN A 140 -5.15 2.13 14.37
C GLN A 140 -3.75 1.79 13.84
N MET A 141 -3.15 2.65 13.00
CA MET A 141 -1.78 2.46 12.54
C MET A 141 -0.77 2.59 13.68
N ARG A 142 0.24 1.72 13.67
CA ARG A 142 1.37 1.79 14.60
C ARG A 142 2.35 2.91 14.23
N ALA A 143 2.54 3.12 12.93
CA ALA A 143 3.33 4.20 12.37
C ALA A 143 2.77 4.61 11.00
N ILE A 144 2.99 5.87 10.63
CA ILE A 144 2.59 6.44 9.35
C ILE A 144 3.83 7.11 8.74
N ALA A 145 4.28 6.58 7.60
CA ALA A 145 5.39 7.16 6.86
C ALA A 145 4.89 8.30 5.96
N ALA A 146 5.50 9.48 6.07
CA ALA A 146 5.31 10.60 5.16
C ALA A 146 6.57 10.79 4.32
N SER A 147 6.42 11.10 3.03
CA SER A 147 7.54 11.17 2.07
C SER A 147 8.47 12.36 2.28
N SER A 148 8.01 13.43 2.96
CA SER A 148 8.85 14.60 3.23
C SER A 148 8.41 15.36 4.49
N PRO A 149 9.34 16.09 5.14
CA PRO A 149 9.01 16.94 6.28
C PRO A 149 8.02 18.06 5.93
N ALA A 150 8.13 18.62 4.72
CA ALA A 150 7.21 19.65 4.25
C ALA A 150 5.79 19.11 4.18
N TYR A 151 5.61 17.95 3.56
CA TYR A 151 4.30 17.32 3.44
C TYR A 151 3.70 16.95 4.81
N ALA A 152 4.50 16.38 5.71
CA ALA A 152 4.04 16.06 7.07
C ALA A 152 3.53 17.28 7.84
N ARG A 153 4.12 18.48 7.61
CA ARG A 153 3.71 19.73 8.25
C ARG A 153 2.52 20.43 7.60
N THR A 154 2.27 20.19 6.32
CA THR A 154 1.23 20.89 5.55
C THR A 154 -0.04 20.06 5.35
N SER A 155 0.02 18.74 5.49
CA SER A 155 -1.16 17.88 5.37
C SER A 155 -2.15 18.13 6.52
N PRO A 156 -3.41 18.50 6.22
CA PRO A 156 -4.42 18.73 7.26
C PRO A 156 -4.81 17.45 8.02
N ILE A 157 -4.44 16.28 7.50
CA ILE A 157 -4.68 14.99 8.15
C ILE A 157 -3.50 14.61 9.04
N LEU A 158 -2.26 14.70 8.53
CA LEU A 158 -1.06 14.29 9.28
C LEU A 158 -0.75 15.20 10.47
N THR A 159 -1.21 16.45 10.46
CA THR A 159 -1.05 17.41 11.56
C THR A 159 -2.05 17.24 12.71
N GLN A 160 -3.05 16.36 12.56
CA GLN A 160 -4.03 16.14 13.63
C GLN A 160 -3.40 15.52 14.88
N ALA A 161 -3.76 15.98 16.05
CA ALA A 161 -3.18 15.59 17.33
C ALA A 161 -3.16 14.06 17.61
N ARG A 162 -4.13 13.31 17.06
CA ARG A 162 -4.19 11.86 17.21
C ARG A 162 -3.30 11.09 16.22
N ILE A 163 -2.90 11.73 15.12
CA ILE A 163 -2.16 11.13 14.01
C ILE A 163 -0.70 11.55 14.04
N HIS A 164 -0.45 12.83 14.27
CA HIS A 164 0.89 13.42 14.24
C HIS A 164 1.95 12.66 15.06
N PRO A 165 1.68 12.15 16.27
CA PRO A 165 2.70 11.41 17.04
C PRO A 165 3.17 10.10 16.40
N LYS A 166 2.43 9.58 15.41
CA LYS A 166 2.74 8.35 14.68
C LYS A 166 3.46 8.61 13.37
N VAL A 167 3.56 9.88 12.97
CA VAL A 167 4.16 10.28 11.68
C VAL A 167 5.67 10.22 11.77
N GLN A 168 6.25 9.49 10.82
CA GLN A 168 7.69 9.39 10.61
C GLN A 168 8.03 9.85 9.20
N ILE A 169 9.16 10.54 9.04
CA ILE A 169 9.61 10.98 7.73
C ILE A 169 10.45 9.86 7.11
N ILE A 170 9.90 9.22 6.10
CA ILE A 170 10.59 8.17 5.34
C ILE A 170 10.45 8.53 3.86
N PRO A 171 11.47 9.14 3.24
CA PRO A 171 11.45 9.45 1.82
C PRO A 171 11.27 8.18 0.99
N LEU A 172 10.44 8.27 -0.04
CA LEU A 172 10.37 7.20 -1.04
C LEU A 172 11.62 7.31 -1.91
N GLY A 173 12.51 6.33 -1.81
CA GLY A 173 13.68 6.18 -2.66
C GLY A 173 13.31 5.46 -3.95
N ILE A 174 13.91 5.89 -5.06
CA ILE A 174 14.05 5.08 -6.26
C ILE A 174 15.54 4.69 -6.27
N ALA A 175 15.87 3.41 -6.40
CA ALA A 175 17.25 3.03 -6.66
C ALA A 175 17.70 3.78 -7.92
N GLU A 176 18.90 4.35 -7.88
CA GLU A 176 19.52 4.82 -9.12
C GLU A 176 19.41 3.67 -10.12
N PRO A 177 18.89 3.91 -11.34
CA PRO A 177 18.94 2.90 -12.37
C PRO A 177 20.41 2.48 -12.44
N ASP A 178 20.68 1.20 -12.17
CA ASP A 178 21.98 0.63 -12.45
C ASP A 178 22.30 1.14 -13.86
N GLN A 179 23.35 1.96 -13.94
CA GLN A 179 23.74 2.54 -15.20
C GLN A 179 23.71 1.38 -16.16
N VAL A 180 22.86 1.48 -17.17
CA VAL A 180 22.89 0.60 -18.32
C VAL A 180 24.24 0.85 -18.99
N ARG A 181 25.28 0.43 -18.28
CA ARG A 181 26.61 0.28 -18.78
C ARG A 181 26.54 -0.96 -19.65
N ASN A 182 26.65 -0.70 -20.95
CA ASN A 182 27.07 -1.64 -21.96
C ASN A 182 26.00 -2.55 -22.57
N ALA A 183 25.10 -1.93 -23.35
CA ALA A 183 24.58 -2.60 -24.54
C ALA A 183 24.96 -1.82 -25.84
N ALA A 184 26.00 -1.00 -25.80
CA ALA A 184 26.49 -0.23 -26.94
C ALA A 184 27.97 -0.53 -27.28
N ASP A 185 28.58 -1.52 -26.64
CA ASP A 185 29.96 -1.92 -26.91
C ASP A 185 30.03 -3.45 -27.19
N ILE A 186 29.28 -3.92 -28.21
CA ILE A 186 29.59 -5.14 -28.97
C ILE A 186 29.15 -4.92 -30.41
#